data_9ad743d1e65b29ac25d9f1bf83496c81
#
_entry.id   9ad743d1e65b29ac25d9f1bf83496c81
#
_cell.length_a   1.000
_cell.length_b   1.000
_cell.length_c   1.000
_cell.angle_alpha   90.00
_cell.angle_beta   90.00
_cell.angle_gamma   90.00
#
_symmetry.space_group_name_H-M   'P 1'
#
loop_
_entity.id
_entity.type
_entity.pdbx_description
1 polymer ?
#
loop_
_entity_poly.entity_id
_entity_poly.type
_entity_poly.pdbx_seq_one_letter_code
_entity_poly.pdbx_strand_id
1 'polypeptide(L)'
;MKKLFISLALFSILFSEAQQAFEGAWSMEDSSYTTVIIASDYEVLKILNYSFEADATLNEVILSQTDSTLTTSIYNKRNGYTIGLSYTIIDENTLQCIITGDENSTVLLNKVQKPEL
;
A
#
# COMPACT_ATOMS: atom_id res chain seq x y z
N MET A 1 -13.14 12.24 32.58
CA MET A 1 -13.27 10.90 32.01
C MET A 1 -13.98 10.89 30.66
N LYS A 2 -15.09 11.61 30.51
CA LYS A 2 -15.82 11.67 29.23
C LYS A 2 -14.99 12.23 28.08
N LYS A 3 -14.18 13.26 28.33
CA LYS A 3 -13.32 13.88 27.32
C LYS A 3 -12.24 12.92 26.80
N LEU A 4 -11.68 12.10 27.69
CA LEU A 4 -10.64 11.13 27.31
C LEU A 4 -11.24 10.02 26.44
N PHE A 5 -12.45 9.59 26.76
CA PHE A 5 -13.15 8.53 26.03
C PHE A 5 -13.51 8.97 24.60
N ILE A 6 -14.00 10.20 24.46
CA ILE A 6 -14.33 10.77 23.14
C ILE A 6 -13.08 10.93 22.30
N SER A 7 -11.98 11.36 22.90
CA SER A 7 -10.69 11.54 22.22
C SER A 7 -10.16 10.21 21.66
N LEU A 8 -10.27 9.13 22.41
CA LEU A 8 -9.88 7.78 21.97
C LEU A 8 -10.74 7.29 20.82
N ALA A 9 -12.04 7.54 20.85
CA ALA A 9 -12.96 7.15 19.79
C ALA A 9 -12.64 7.88 18.48
N LEU A 10 -12.38 9.18 18.54
CA LEU A 10 -11.99 9.99 17.38
C LEU A 10 -10.66 9.53 16.80
N PHE A 11 -9.69 9.23 17.65
CA PHE A 11 -8.39 8.72 17.19
C PHE A 11 -8.54 7.38 16.45
N SER A 12 -9.37 6.47 16.95
CA SER A 12 -9.64 5.18 16.30
C SER A 12 -10.29 5.36 14.95
N ILE A 13 -11.22 6.30 14.80
CA ILE A 13 -11.89 6.60 13.53
C ILE A 13 -10.89 7.13 12.51
N LEU A 14 -10.04 8.09 12.91
CA LEU A 14 -9.00 8.65 12.05
C LEU A 14 -7.99 7.58 11.60
N PHE A 15 -7.60 6.69 12.49
CA PHE A 15 -6.70 5.58 12.19
C PHE A 15 -7.31 4.64 11.15
N SER A 16 -8.59 4.28 11.32
CA SER A 16 -9.32 3.43 10.40
C SER A 16 -9.44 4.07 9.01
N GLU A 17 -9.73 5.37 8.94
CA GLU A 17 -9.79 6.09 7.66
C GLU A 17 -8.44 6.12 6.95
N ALA A 18 -7.34 6.29 7.68
CA ALA A 18 -5.99 6.27 7.11
C ALA A 18 -5.65 4.90 6.53
N GLN A 19 -6.04 3.81 7.20
CA GLN A 19 -5.85 2.45 6.69
C GLN A 19 -6.64 2.23 5.40
N GLN A 20 -7.88 2.70 5.34
CA GLN A 20 -8.72 2.61 4.15
C GLN A 20 -8.18 3.45 3.00
N ALA A 21 -7.43 4.52 3.28
CA ALA A 21 -6.84 5.36 2.25
C ALA A 21 -5.80 4.61 1.40
N PHE A 22 -5.24 3.51 1.89
CA PHE A 22 -4.36 2.65 1.11
C PHE A 22 -5.13 1.74 0.15
N GLU A 23 -6.41 1.48 0.40
CA GLU A 23 -7.19 0.55 -0.41
C GLU A 23 -7.34 1.04 -1.85
N GLY A 24 -7.17 0.13 -2.78
CA GLY A 24 -7.39 0.41 -4.20
C GLY A 24 -6.38 -0.24 -5.10
N ALA A 25 -6.46 0.09 -6.37
CA ALA A 25 -5.49 -0.28 -7.38
C ALA A 25 -4.61 0.92 -7.67
N TRP A 26 -3.31 0.70 -7.70
CA TRP A 26 -2.32 1.76 -7.82
C TRP A 26 -1.35 1.40 -8.95
N SER A 27 -0.97 2.36 -9.75
CA SER A 27 -0.01 2.13 -10.82
C SER A 27 0.99 3.26 -10.92
N MET A 28 2.19 2.91 -11.37
CA MET A 28 3.22 3.85 -11.73
C MET A 28 3.00 4.24 -13.19
N GLU A 29 3.24 5.51 -13.52
CA GLU A 29 3.15 5.98 -14.90
C GLU A 29 4.10 5.18 -15.79
N ASP A 30 3.62 4.77 -16.95
CA ASP A 30 4.38 4.00 -17.95
C ASP A 30 4.81 2.61 -17.47
N SER A 31 4.15 2.05 -16.45
CA SER A 31 4.46 0.72 -15.93
C SER A 31 3.38 -0.29 -16.31
N SER A 32 3.82 -1.52 -16.56
CA SER A 32 2.91 -2.66 -16.78
C SER A 32 2.43 -3.29 -15.46
N TYR A 33 2.91 -2.79 -14.33
CA TYR A 33 2.52 -3.31 -13.01
C TYR A 33 1.37 -2.51 -12.42
N THR A 34 0.46 -3.22 -11.79
CA THR A 34 -0.60 -2.63 -10.95
C THR A 34 -0.50 -3.25 -9.56
N THR A 35 -0.44 -2.39 -8.53
CA THR A 35 -0.43 -2.81 -7.15
C THR A 35 -1.84 -2.69 -6.60
N VAL A 36 -2.41 -3.80 -6.13
CA VAL A 36 -3.75 -3.83 -5.55
C VAL A 36 -3.62 -4.01 -4.04
N ILE A 37 -4.15 -3.04 -3.28
CA ILE A 37 -4.14 -3.07 -1.83
C ILE A 37 -5.56 -3.33 -1.35
N ILE A 38 -5.73 -4.40 -0.60
CA ILE A 38 -7.02 -4.81 -0.03
C ILE A 38 -6.98 -4.51 1.46
N ALA A 39 -7.92 -3.70 1.94
CA ALA A 39 -7.99 -3.29 3.32
C ALA A 39 -9.37 -3.56 3.91
N SER A 40 -9.40 -3.87 5.21
CA SER A 40 -10.63 -3.86 6.02
C SER A 40 -10.80 -2.48 6.63
N ASP A 41 -11.81 -2.32 7.49
CA ASP A 41 -12.03 -1.06 8.20
C ASP A 41 -10.88 -0.69 9.15
N TYR A 42 -10.04 -1.64 9.52
CA TYR A 42 -9.02 -1.47 10.56
C TYR A 42 -7.59 -1.68 10.09
N GLU A 43 -7.38 -2.43 9.01
CA GLU A 43 -6.02 -2.78 8.60
C GLU A 43 -5.94 -3.15 7.11
N VAL A 44 -4.74 -3.02 6.56
CA VAL A 44 -4.41 -3.57 5.25
C VAL A 44 -4.23 -5.08 5.41
N LEU A 45 -4.96 -5.85 4.61
CA LEU A 45 -4.98 -7.31 4.69
C LEU A 45 -4.05 -7.97 3.69
N LYS A 46 -3.93 -7.42 2.49
CA LYS A 46 -3.21 -8.07 1.41
C LYS A 46 -2.76 -7.06 0.37
N ILE A 47 -1.58 -7.29 -0.20
CA ILE A 47 -1.04 -6.48 -1.29
C ILE A 47 -0.60 -7.41 -2.40
N LEU A 48 -1.13 -7.20 -3.60
CA LEU A 48 -0.85 -7.98 -4.79
C LEU A 48 -0.28 -7.07 -5.86
N ASN A 49 0.78 -7.52 -6.51
CA ASN A 49 1.33 -6.83 -7.67
C ASN A 49 1.07 -7.69 -8.90
N TYR A 50 0.35 -7.15 -9.85
CA TYR A 50 0.01 -7.83 -11.09
C TYR A 50 0.80 -7.24 -12.25
N SER A 51 1.47 -8.09 -13.02
CA SER A 51 2.17 -7.69 -14.24
C SER A 51 1.37 -8.13 -15.45
N PHE A 52 0.95 -7.18 -16.28
CA PHE A 52 0.23 -7.48 -17.51
C PHE A 52 1.11 -8.20 -18.52
N GLU A 53 2.40 -7.87 -18.58
CA GLU A 53 3.32 -8.52 -19.52
C GLU A 53 3.57 -9.98 -19.18
N ALA A 54 3.79 -10.27 -17.89
CA ALA A 54 4.10 -11.63 -17.45
C ALA A 54 2.86 -12.44 -17.10
N ASP A 55 1.68 -11.81 -17.05
CA ASP A 55 0.44 -12.42 -16.57
C ASP A 55 0.67 -13.16 -15.25
N ALA A 56 1.32 -12.47 -14.31
CA ALA A 56 1.74 -13.04 -13.04
C ALA A 56 1.44 -12.09 -11.90
N THR A 57 1.19 -12.68 -10.73
CA THR A 57 0.90 -11.96 -9.50
C THR A 57 1.99 -12.24 -8.47
N LEU A 58 2.47 -11.19 -7.80
CA LEU A 58 3.45 -11.29 -6.74
C LEU A 58 2.89 -10.66 -5.47
N ASN A 59 2.89 -11.42 -4.38
CA ASN A 59 2.38 -10.97 -3.09
C ASN A 59 3.47 -10.26 -2.30
N GLU A 60 3.06 -9.23 -1.53
CA GLU A 60 3.94 -8.59 -0.54
C GLU A 60 3.60 -9.08 0.85
N VAL A 61 4.62 -9.23 1.68
CA VAL A 61 4.45 -9.55 3.09
C VAL A 61 4.37 -8.24 3.87
N ILE A 62 3.30 -8.06 4.63
CA ILE A 62 3.08 -6.88 5.46
C ILE A 62 3.91 -6.99 6.73
N LEU A 63 4.81 -6.06 6.96
CA LEU A 63 5.69 -6.03 8.12
C LEU A 63 5.17 -5.11 9.22
N SER A 64 4.66 -3.94 8.87
CA SER A 64 4.10 -2.99 9.84
C SER A 64 3.14 -2.02 9.17
N GLN A 65 2.23 -1.47 9.96
CA GLN A 65 1.24 -0.50 9.52
C GLN A 65 1.12 0.59 10.58
N THR A 66 1.08 1.83 10.12
CA THR A 66 0.74 2.99 10.97
C THR A 66 -0.40 3.74 10.31
N ASP A 67 -0.81 4.87 10.88
CA ASP A 67 -1.88 5.70 10.32
C ASP A 67 -1.53 6.33 8.97
N SER A 68 -0.25 6.42 8.63
CA SER A 68 0.21 7.07 7.40
C SER A 68 1.23 6.27 6.59
N THR A 69 1.72 5.16 7.12
CA THR A 69 2.81 4.39 6.50
C THR A 69 2.50 2.89 6.53
N LEU A 70 2.83 2.23 5.43
CA LEU A 70 2.69 0.78 5.28
C LEU A 70 4.04 0.22 4.82
N THR A 71 4.63 -0.68 5.60
CA THR A 71 5.94 -1.28 5.30
C THR A 71 5.76 -2.75 4.96
N THR A 72 6.33 -3.17 3.83
CA THR A 72 6.20 -4.52 3.30
C THR A 72 7.53 -5.03 2.77
N SER A 73 7.56 -6.28 2.37
CA SER A 73 8.70 -6.87 1.67
C SER A 73 8.25 -7.81 0.56
N ILE A 74 9.11 -7.96 -0.44
CA ILE A 74 8.96 -8.93 -1.51
C ILE A 74 10.21 -9.79 -1.52
N TYR A 75 10.01 -11.11 -1.56
CA TYR A 75 11.09 -12.08 -1.68
C TYR A 75 10.78 -13.04 -2.82
N ASN A 76 11.69 -13.14 -3.77
CA ASN A 76 11.59 -14.07 -4.90
C ASN A 76 12.49 -15.27 -4.66
N LYS A 77 11.90 -16.42 -4.38
CA LYS A 77 12.63 -17.65 -4.08
C LYS A 77 13.51 -18.15 -5.22
N ARG A 78 13.14 -17.84 -6.46
CA ARG A 78 13.85 -18.32 -7.65
C ARG A 78 15.25 -17.76 -7.77
N ASN A 79 15.44 -16.49 -7.40
CA ASN A 79 16.72 -15.79 -7.58
C ASN A 79 17.21 -15.09 -6.32
N GLY A 80 16.51 -15.23 -5.20
CA GLY A 80 16.88 -14.58 -3.94
C GLY A 80 16.63 -13.07 -3.90
N TYR A 81 16.01 -12.49 -4.92
CA TYR A 81 15.73 -11.06 -4.99
C TYR A 81 14.86 -10.63 -3.81
N THR A 82 15.33 -9.66 -3.05
CA THR A 82 14.65 -9.18 -1.84
C THR A 82 14.62 -7.68 -1.82
N ILE A 83 13.43 -7.11 -1.66
CA ILE A 83 13.25 -5.66 -1.48
C ILE A 83 12.32 -5.38 -0.32
N GLY A 84 12.53 -4.23 0.31
CA GLY A 84 11.60 -3.64 1.26
C GLY A 84 10.89 -2.49 0.59
N LEU A 85 9.62 -2.29 0.93
CA LEU A 85 8.81 -1.20 0.40
C LEU A 85 8.19 -0.43 1.55
N SER A 86 8.22 0.90 1.44
CA SER A 86 7.58 1.77 2.42
C SER A 86 6.64 2.72 1.67
N TYR A 87 5.35 2.56 1.91
CA TYR A 87 4.30 3.37 1.28
C TYR A 87 3.87 4.48 2.21
N THR A 88 3.81 5.69 1.70
CA THR A 88 3.32 6.86 2.42
C THR A 88 2.24 7.54 1.60
N ILE A 89 1.12 7.88 2.24
CA ILE A 89 0.03 8.59 1.59
C ILE A 89 0.45 10.04 1.36
N ILE A 90 0.47 10.47 0.10
CA ILE A 90 0.74 11.86 -0.27
C ILE A 90 -0.59 12.63 -0.34
N ASP A 91 -1.58 12.06 -1.03
CA ASP A 91 -2.94 12.57 -1.09
C ASP A 91 -3.87 11.40 -1.41
N GLU A 92 -5.16 11.65 -1.60
CA GLU A 92 -6.15 10.59 -1.81
C GLU A 92 -5.93 9.77 -3.07
N ASN A 93 -5.12 10.27 -4.01
CA ASN A 93 -4.87 9.62 -5.31
C ASN A 93 -3.41 9.26 -5.54
N THR A 94 -2.53 9.52 -4.56
CA THR A 94 -1.08 9.35 -4.73
C THR A 94 -0.44 8.71 -3.52
N LEU A 95 0.34 7.66 -3.75
CA LEU A 95 1.23 7.04 -2.76
C LEU A 95 2.68 7.25 -3.18
N GLN A 96 3.54 7.53 -2.22
CA GLN A 96 4.98 7.46 -2.42
C GLN A 96 5.46 6.10 -1.93
N CYS A 97 6.24 5.40 -2.77
CA CYS A 97 6.83 4.13 -2.40
C CYS A 97 8.34 4.23 -2.43
N ILE A 98 8.98 4.00 -1.30
CA ILE A 98 10.44 3.93 -1.19
C ILE A 98 10.83 2.47 -1.22
N ILE A 99 11.65 2.08 -2.21
CA ILE A 99 12.11 0.71 -2.41
C ILE A 99 13.56 0.64 -1.96
N THR A 100 13.88 -0.35 -1.12
CA THR A 100 15.22 -0.58 -0.59
C THR A 100 15.60 -2.04 -0.70
N GLY A 101 16.89 -2.35 -0.54
CA GLY A 101 17.41 -3.72 -0.61
C GLY A 101 18.16 -3.96 -1.91
N ASP A 102 17.78 -4.98 -2.67
CA ASP A 102 18.42 -5.30 -3.95
C ASP A 102 18.16 -4.24 -5.02
N GLU A 103 17.14 -3.42 -4.80
CA GLU A 103 16.88 -2.23 -5.60
C GLU A 103 16.66 -1.04 -4.67
N ASN A 104 17.11 0.15 -5.07
CA ASN A 104 16.93 1.36 -4.28
C ASN A 104 16.38 2.45 -5.19
N SER A 105 15.12 2.82 -4.98
CA SER A 105 14.43 3.84 -5.76
C SER A 105 13.27 4.43 -4.97
N THR A 106 12.76 5.56 -5.44
CA THR A 106 11.54 6.18 -4.91
C THR A 106 10.61 6.42 -6.09
N VAL A 107 9.39 5.91 -5.98
CA VAL A 107 8.39 6.02 -7.04
C VAL A 107 7.10 6.60 -6.49
N LEU A 108 6.33 7.23 -7.37
CA LEU A 108 4.98 7.69 -7.07
C LEU A 108 3.99 6.76 -7.75
N LEU A 109 3.00 6.32 -7.00
CA LEU A 109 1.92 5.48 -7.48
C LEU A 109 0.64 6.30 -7.53
N ASN A 110 -0.06 6.23 -8.65
CA ASN A 110 -1.34 6.92 -8.84
C ASN A 110 -2.49 5.94 -8.76
N LYS A 111 -3.56 6.37 -8.11
CA LYS A 111 -4.75 5.54 -7.99
C LYS A 111 -5.40 5.34 -9.35
N VAL A 112 -5.65 4.09 -9.70
CA VAL A 112 -6.31 3.72 -10.95
C VAL A 112 -7.80 4.03 -10.78
N GLN A 113 -8.32 4.87 -11.68
CA GLN A 113 -9.73 5.21 -11.67
C GLN A 113 -10.54 4.07 -12.28
N LYS A 114 -11.67 3.75 -11.67
CA LYS A 114 -12.59 2.78 -12.26
C LYS A 114 -13.19 3.39 -13.53
N PRO A 115 -13.24 2.64 -14.64
CA PRO A 115 -13.93 3.15 -15.82
C PRO A 115 -15.40 3.40 -15.50
N GLU A 116 -15.92 4.51 -15.98
CA GLU A 116 -17.35 4.82 -15.84
C GLU A 116 -18.12 3.91 -16.80
N LEU A 117 -19.09 3.21 -16.25
CA LEU A 117 -19.96 2.34 -17.03
C LEU A 117 -21.28 3.02 -17.34
#